data_c817effe3c81488330344bfc4197d460
#
_entry.id   c817effe3c81488330344bfc4197d460
#
_cell.length_a   1.000
_cell.length_b   1.000
_cell.length_c   1.000
_cell.angle_alpha   90.00
_cell.angle_beta   90.00
_cell.angle_gamma   90.00
#
_symmetry.space_group_name_H-M   'P 1'
#
loop_
_entity.id
_entity.type
_entity.pdbx_description
1 polymer ?
#
loop_
_entity_poly.entity_id
_entity_poly.type
_entity_poly.pdbx_seq_one_letter_code
_entity_poly.pdbx_strand_id
1 'polypeptide(L)'
;VLLQWLRGGGRVKTVDGGERMRIGIMDAKNTTAKWYSDYENLDVTAQAGMTSAFFTYKQGSTSVSVNGRELRANKGKSRITNLQQEKITQAASSLTDIVATGAYSDGTGTSSKQMTGLEAMIETSPGTVSYGSVATGNTAWRNQVQTSVGAAAVNLLPKLRTIWNDCKGGKGGASSSPDFIVTTQSVHESFEALLYPQVRYQPNPSGGADAGIDTLKFKGADVVWDDYCTSGMLYLLNSNHITMFVHNDANFSMAEGGFQKPINQDALVTQIFFQGNLATDNRRKLGKLSGIT
;
A
#
# COMPACT_ATOMS: atom_id res chain seq x y z
N VAL A 1 -8.27 4.62 -3.19
CA VAL A 1 -8.01 5.34 -1.95
C VAL A 1 -6.56 5.17 -1.51
N LEU A 2 -6.04 3.92 -1.39
CA LEU A 2 -4.66 3.64 -0.97
C LEU A 2 -3.61 4.36 -1.83
N LEU A 3 -3.73 4.33 -3.16
CA LEU A 3 -2.79 5.01 -4.06
C LEU A 3 -2.80 6.53 -3.89
N GLN A 4 -3.95 7.14 -3.63
CA GLN A 4 -4.05 8.57 -3.33
C GLN A 4 -3.36 8.91 -2.01
N TRP A 5 -3.57 8.09 -0.97
CA TRP A 5 -2.90 8.25 0.32
C TRP A 5 -1.38 8.15 0.19
N LEU A 6 -0.87 7.21 -0.61
CA LEU A 6 0.56 7.08 -0.89
C LEU A 6 1.12 8.32 -1.60
N ARG A 7 0.42 8.84 -2.62
CA ARG A 7 0.83 10.01 -3.38
C ARG A 7 0.72 11.32 -2.57
N GLY A 8 -0.37 11.51 -1.85
CA GLY A 8 -0.65 12.73 -1.10
C GLY A 8 0.32 12.99 0.05
N GLY A 9 0.92 11.95 0.62
CA GLY A 9 1.83 12.06 1.76
C GLY A 9 3.32 12.05 1.41
N GLY A 10 3.71 12.18 0.13
CA GLY A 10 5.11 12.11 -0.27
C GLY A 10 5.77 10.76 -0.04
N ARG A 11 4.96 9.68 0.01
CA ARG A 11 5.41 8.30 0.25
C ARG A 11 5.81 7.59 -1.04
N VAL A 12 5.70 8.26 -2.17
CA VAL A 12 6.20 7.81 -3.46
C VAL A 12 7.60 8.39 -3.65
N LYS A 13 8.58 7.51 -3.80
CA LYS A 13 9.96 7.88 -4.11
C LYS A 13 10.28 7.49 -5.54
N THR A 14 10.73 8.44 -6.33
CA THR A 14 11.25 8.18 -7.67
C THR A 14 12.70 7.70 -7.57
N VAL A 15 13.03 6.75 -8.44
CA VAL A 15 14.37 6.15 -8.52
C VAL A 15 14.80 6.15 -9.99
N ASP A 16 16.05 6.55 -10.23
CA ASP A 16 16.57 6.71 -11.58
C ASP A 16 17.24 5.44 -12.14
N GLY A 17 17.33 4.37 -11.34
CA GLY A 17 17.93 3.12 -11.78
C GLY A 17 18.24 2.15 -10.65
N GLY A 18 18.93 1.07 -10.99
CA GLY A 18 19.27 -0.02 -10.07
C GLY A 18 18.44 -1.27 -10.33
N GLU A 19 19.05 -2.45 -10.17
CA GLU A 19 18.36 -3.74 -10.34
C GLU A 19 17.38 -4.01 -9.20
N ARG A 20 17.73 -3.62 -8.00
CA ARG A 20 16.96 -3.86 -6.77
C ARG A 20 17.00 -2.65 -5.86
N MET A 21 15.91 -2.42 -5.16
CA MET A 21 15.85 -1.45 -4.06
C MET A 21 16.43 -2.09 -2.81
N ARG A 22 17.34 -1.38 -2.15
CA ARG A 22 17.92 -1.77 -0.86
C ARG A 22 17.40 -0.86 0.24
N ILE A 23 16.83 -1.45 1.29
CA ILE A 23 16.37 -0.75 2.48
C ILE A 23 17.13 -1.31 3.68
N GLY A 24 17.80 -0.44 4.44
CA GLY A 24 18.47 -0.81 5.70
C GLY A 24 17.44 -1.08 6.78
N ILE A 25 17.60 -2.17 7.51
CA ILE A 25 16.75 -2.59 8.61
C ILE A 25 17.61 -2.73 9.86
N MET A 26 17.13 -2.21 10.99
CA MET A 26 17.68 -2.50 12.30
C MET A 26 16.92 -3.71 12.88
N ASP A 27 17.58 -4.85 13.00
CA ASP A 27 16.97 -6.12 13.41
C ASP A 27 17.37 -6.58 14.82
N ALA A 28 18.42 -6.03 15.39
CA ALA A 28 18.85 -6.35 16.75
C ALA A 28 19.22 -5.10 17.55
N LYS A 29 19.10 -5.23 18.87
CA LYS A 29 19.58 -4.21 19.80
C LYS A 29 21.05 -4.45 20.09
N ASN A 30 21.77 -3.38 20.42
CA ASN A 30 23.13 -3.50 20.92
C ASN A 30 23.10 -4.13 22.32
N THR A 31 23.78 -5.26 22.49
CA THR A 31 23.84 -6.04 23.74
C THR A 31 24.90 -5.56 24.71
N THR A 32 25.81 -4.66 24.28
CA THR A 32 26.86 -4.08 25.14
C THR A 32 26.34 -2.99 26.07
N ALA A 33 25.10 -2.54 25.89
CA ALA A 33 24.49 -1.51 26.74
C ALA A 33 24.22 -2.06 28.15
N LYS A 34 24.97 -1.55 29.14
CA LYS A 34 24.86 -1.91 30.55
C LYS A 34 25.07 -0.70 31.46
N TRP A 35 24.59 -0.81 32.68
CA TRP A 35 24.97 0.07 33.76
C TRP A 35 26.35 -0.37 34.27
N TYR A 36 27.25 0.54 34.59
CA TYR A 36 28.62 0.24 35.05
C TYR A 36 28.98 1.10 36.24
N SER A 37 29.94 0.63 37.04
CA SER A 37 30.58 1.37 38.11
C SER A 37 32.06 1.73 37.73
N ASP A 38 32.69 2.59 38.51
CA ASP A 38 33.89 3.35 38.16
C ASP A 38 35.08 2.58 37.54
N TYR A 39 35.28 1.32 37.89
CA TYR A 39 36.41 0.50 37.43
C TYR A 39 36.02 -0.75 36.62
N GLU A 40 34.77 -0.84 36.16
CA GLU A 40 34.33 -1.97 35.31
C GLU A 40 34.86 -1.87 33.88
N ASN A 41 35.25 -3.01 33.33
CA ASN A 41 35.56 -3.12 31.91
C ASN A 41 34.33 -2.98 31.09
N LEU A 42 34.35 -2.06 30.12
CA LEU A 42 33.30 -1.88 29.13
C LEU A 42 33.46 -2.89 28.00
N ASP A 43 32.34 -3.53 27.60
CA ASP A 43 32.34 -4.42 26.46
C ASP A 43 32.36 -3.58 25.15
N VAL A 44 33.43 -3.74 24.37
CA VAL A 44 33.65 -3.06 23.09
C VAL A 44 33.48 -3.99 21.89
N THR A 45 32.85 -5.14 22.11
CA THR A 45 32.62 -6.13 21.03
C THR A 45 31.75 -5.54 19.92
N ALA A 46 32.17 -5.72 18.67
CA ALA A 46 31.43 -5.27 17.51
C ALA A 46 30.07 -5.96 17.44
N GLN A 47 29.00 -5.19 17.22
CA GLN A 47 27.63 -5.68 17.17
C GLN A 47 27.10 -5.66 15.73
N ALA A 48 26.57 -6.79 15.27
CA ALA A 48 25.86 -6.91 13.99
C ALA A 48 24.36 -6.78 14.24
N GLY A 49 23.83 -5.56 14.15
CA GLY A 49 22.40 -5.29 14.39
C GLY A 49 21.70 -4.63 13.21
N MET A 50 22.33 -4.63 12.04
CA MET A 50 21.77 -4.07 10.82
C MET A 50 21.76 -5.11 9.70
N THR A 51 20.62 -5.27 9.05
CA THR A 51 20.47 -6.07 7.84
C THR A 51 19.86 -5.21 6.72
N SER A 52 19.73 -5.77 5.54
CA SER A 52 19.12 -5.06 4.41
C SER A 52 18.03 -5.88 3.78
N ALA A 53 16.89 -5.27 3.52
CA ALA A 53 15.87 -5.84 2.67
C ALA A 53 16.10 -5.43 1.21
N PHE A 54 15.79 -6.35 0.30
CA PHE A 54 15.92 -6.15 -1.13
C PHE A 54 14.56 -6.37 -1.81
N PHE A 55 14.16 -5.43 -2.63
CA PHE A 55 12.92 -5.49 -3.38
C PHE A 55 13.20 -5.31 -4.87
N THR A 56 12.61 -6.16 -5.71
CA THR A 56 12.71 -6.07 -7.16
C THR A 56 11.62 -5.17 -7.70
N TYR A 57 11.91 -4.43 -8.76
CA TYR A 57 10.89 -3.69 -9.51
C TYR A 57 9.97 -4.64 -10.24
N LYS A 58 8.70 -4.28 -10.29
CA LYS A 58 7.66 -4.95 -11.07
C LYS A 58 7.19 -4.01 -12.16
N GLN A 59 6.87 -4.56 -13.31
CA GLN A 59 6.51 -3.79 -14.50
C GLN A 59 5.07 -4.08 -14.90
N GLY A 60 4.32 -3.04 -15.17
CA GLY A 60 3.00 -3.09 -15.78
C GLY A 60 3.00 -2.33 -17.09
N SER A 61 2.26 -2.79 -18.07
CA SER A 61 2.10 -2.10 -19.35
C SER A 61 0.66 -2.19 -19.85
N THR A 62 0.26 -1.20 -20.61
CA THR A 62 -0.97 -1.23 -21.38
C THR A 62 -0.69 -0.69 -22.78
N SER A 63 -1.42 -1.20 -23.77
CA SER A 63 -1.28 -0.74 -25.15
C SER A 63 -2.50 0.06 -25.58
N VAL A 64 -2.24 1.11 -26.37
CA VAL A 64 -3.26 1.91 -27.03
C VAL A 64 -3.14 1.68 -28.51
N SER A 65 -4.17 1.12 -29.14
CA SER A 65 -4.22 0.90 -30.59
C SER A 65 -5.40 1.63 -31.21
N VAL A 66 -5.15 2.31 -32.31
CA VAL A 66 -6.17 3.03 -33.08
C VAL A 66 -6.09 2.55 -34.54
N ASN A 67 -7.19 1.97 -35.02
CA ASN A 67 -7.26 1.48 -36.40
C ASN A 67 -7.29 2.67 -37.39
N GLY A 68 -6.62 2.53 -38.54
CA GLY A 68 -6.61 3.55 -39.57
C GLY A 68 -8.00 3.89 -40.14
N ARG A 69 -8.94 2.92 -40.14
CA ARG A 69 -10.34 3.16 -40.53
C ARG A 69 -11.04 4.09 -39.53
N GLU A 70 -10.85 3.84 -38.24
CA GLU A 70 -11.42 4.71 -37.16
C GLU A 70 -10.85 6.12 -37.25
N LEU A 71 -9.55 6.25 -37.51
CA LEU A 71 -8.89 7.56 -37.70
C LEU A 71 -9.48 8.33 -38.88
N ARG A 72 -9.71 7.64 -40.01
CA ARG A 72 -10.31 8.25 -41.22
C ARG A 72 -11.77 8.62 -41.00
N ALA A 73 -12.55 7.79 -40.30
CA ALA A 73 -13.95 8.04 -40.00
C ALA A 73 -14.13 9.23 -39.03
N ASN A 74 -13.22 9.42 -38.11
CA ASN A 74 -13.24 10.50 -37.11
C ASN A 74 -12.35 11.69 -37.51
N LYS A 75 -12.39 12.10 -38.79
CA LYS A 75 -11.56 13.19 -39.34
C LYS A 75 -12.42 14.35 -39.86
N GLY A 76 -11.88 15.55 -39.82
CA GLY A 76 -12.50 16.76 -40.39
C GLY A 76 -13.67 17.29 -39.56
N LYS A 77 -14.67 17.90 -40.25
CA LYS A 77 -15.85 18.51 -39.64
C LYS A 77 -16.77 17.51 -38.94
N SER A 78 -16.69 16.22 -39.28
CA SER A 78 -17.47 15.12 -38.69
C SER A 78 -16.79 14.49 -37.46
N ARG A 79 -15.72 15.10 -36.96
CA ARG A 79 -15.06 14.65 -35.74
C ARG A 79 -15.95 14.82 -34.53
N ILE A 80 -16.37 13.71 -33.94
CA ILE A 80 -17.26 13.68 -32.76
C ILE A 80 -16.44 13.79 -31.49
N THR A 81 -15.30 13.06 -31.41
CA THR A 81 -14.47 12.99 -30.21
C THR A 81 -12.99 13.02 -30.54
N ASN A 82 -12.16 13.31 -29.56
CA ASN A 82 -10.71 13.09 -29.66
C ASN A 82 -10.38 11.62 -29.36
N LEU A 83 -10.67 10.75 -30.32
CA LEU A 83 -10.56 9.29 -30.19
C LEU A 83 -9.20 8.83 -29.60
N GLN A 84 -8.11 9.45 -30.00
CA GLN A 84 -6.79 9.11 -29.46
C GLN A 84 -6.69 9.44 -27.97
N GLN A 85 -7.17 10.61 -27.56
CA GLN A 85 -7.14 11.03 -26.16
C GLN A 85 -8.03 10.15 -25.29
N GLU A 86 -9.20 9.78 -25.76
CA GLU A 86 -10.11 8.89 -25.03
C GLU A 86 -9.52 7.50 -24.84
N LYS A 87 -8.90 6.93 -25.87
CA LYS A 87 -8.21 5.63 -25.77
C LYS A 87 -6.99 5.69 -24.84
N ILE A 88 -6.24 6.79 -24.83
CA ILE A 88 -5.15 7.01 -23.86
C ILE A 88 -5.70 7.08 -22.44
N THR A 89 -6.77 7.82 -22.22
CA THR A 89 -7.41 7.93 -20.90
C THR A 89 -7.93 6.58 -20.41
N GLN A 90 -8.58 5.82 -21.28
CA GLN A 90 -9.04 4.46 -20.98
C GLN A 90 -7.88 3.54 -20.59
N ALA A 91 -6.79 3.57 -21.36
CA ALA A 91 -5.62 2.74 -21.09
C ALA A 91 -4.92 3.16 -19.78
N ALA A 92 -4.78 4.45 -19.51
CA ALA A 92 -4.23 4.96 -18.26
C ALA A 92 -5.08 4.56 -17.05
N SER A 93 -6.41 4.61 -17.17
CA SER A 93 -7.34 4.14 -16.15
C SER A 93 -7.15 2.65 -15.87
N SER A 94 -7.12 1.82 -16.92
CA SER A 94 -6.90 0.37 -16.78
C SER A 94 -5.54 0.03 -16.15
N LEU A 95 -4.49 0.79 -16.47
CA LEU A 95 -3.18 0.61 -15.84
C LEU A 95 -3.21 1.02 -14.37
N THR A 96 -3.96 2.07 -14.02
CA THR A 96 -4.17 2.49 -12.63
C THR A 96 -4.89 1.41 -11.84
N ASP A 97 -5.89 0.75 -12.40
CA ASP A 97 -6.63 -0.36 -11.77
C ASP A 97 -5.73 -1.56 -11.52
N ILE A 98 -4.85 -1.91 -12.46
CA ILE A 98 -3.86 -2.98 -12.29
C ILE A 98 -2.89 -2.64 -11.14
N VAL A 99 -2.41 -1.41 -11.08
CA VAL A 99 -1.50 -0.96 -10.01
C VAL A 99 -2.23 -0.91 -8.66
N ALA A 100 -3.50 -0.48 -8.64
CA ALA A 100 -4.32 -0.46 -7.43
C ALA A 100 -4.57 -1.87 -6.89
N THR A 101 -4.96 -2.81 -7.75
CA THR A 101 -5.10 -4.23 -7.40
C THR A 101 -3.77 -4.82 -6.93
N GLY A 102 -2.67 -4.52 -7.64
CA GLY A 102 -1.32 -4.96 -7.27
C GLY A 102 -0.87 -4.46 -5.91
N ALA A 103 -1.33 -3.28 -5.47
CA ALA A 103 -1.01 -2.73 -4.16
C ALA A 103 -1.57 -3.57 -2.98
N TYR A 104 -2.61 -4.36 -3.21
CA TYR A 104 -3.16 -5.31 -2.22
C TYR A 104 -2.70 -6.75 -2.42
N SER A 105 -2.01 -7.05 -3.51
CA SER A 105 -1.58 -8.39 -3.90
C SER A 105 -0.48 -8.97 -2.98
N ASP A 106 -0.36 -10.30 -3.01
CA ASP A 106 0.76 -11.04 -2.43
C ASP A 106 2.00 -11.09 -3.35
N GLY A 107 1.88 -10.61 -4.59
CA GLY A 107 2.95 -10.61 -5.59
C GLY A 107 3.16 -11.96 -6.31
N THR A 108 2.38 -13.00 -6.00
CA THR A 108 2.51 -14.33 -6.63
C THR A 108 1.73 -14.43 -7.94
N GLY A 109 0.74 -13.56 -8.14
CA GLY A 109 -0.09 -13.52 -9.34
C GLY A 109 0.70 -13.28 -10.62
N THR A 110 0.16 -13.74 -11.75
CA THR A 110 0.76 -13.61 -13.09
C THR A 110 2.21 -14.13 -13.13
N SER A 111 2.43 -15.33 -12.58
CA SER A 111 3.78 -15.95 -12.48
C SER A 111 4.79 -15.06 -11.75
N SER A 112 4.41 -14.47 -10.65
CA SER A 112 5.23 -13.58 -9.80
C SER A 112 5.68 -12.28 -10.48
N LYS A 113 4.99 -11.85 -11.54
CA LYS A 113 5.24 -10.57 -12.22
C LYS A 113 4.47 -9.41 -11.58
N GLN A 114 3.44 -9.72 -10.81
CA GLN A 114 2.60 -8.75 -10.14
C GLN A 114 3.36 -7.98 -9.06
N MET A 115 2.92 -6.75 -8.77
CA MET A 115 3.48 -5.94 -7.71
C MET A 115 3.35 -6.63 -6.34
N THR A 116 4.39 -6.54 -5.52
CA THR A 116 4.39 -7.07 -4.16
C THR A 116 3.71 -6.06 -3.24
N GLY A 117 2.44 -6.29 -2.95
CA GLY A 117 1.57 -5.37 -2.23
C GLY A 117 1.45 -5.65 -0.73
N LEU A 118 0.34 -5.15 -0.14
CA LEU A 118 0.08 -5.24 1.29
C LEU A 118 -0.06 -6.67 1.79
N GLU A 119 -0.61 -7.60 0.99
CA GLU A 119 -0.78 -9.00 1.41
C GLU A 119 0.56 -9.69 1.66
N ALA A 120 1.58 -9.43 0.83
CA ALA A 120 2.94 -9.93 1.04
C ALA A 120 3.66 -9.18 2.17
N MET A 121 3.44 -7.86 2.27
CA MET A 121 4.07 -7.02 3.28
C MET A 121 3.56 -7.37 4.68
N ILE A 122 2.26 -7.67 4.82
CA ILE A 122 1.58 -7.95 6.08
C ILE A 122 0.96 -9.35 6.00
N GLU A 123 1.79 -10.37 6.22
CA GLU A 123 1.40 -11.77 6.14
C GLU A 123 0.33 -12.15 7.16
N THR A 124 -0.53 -13.10 6.79
CA THR A 124 -1.50 -13.71 7.70
C THR A 124 -0.83 -14.65 8.70
N SER A 125 0.31 -15.25 8.34
CA SER A 125 1.12 -16.12 9.21
C SER A 125 2.55 -15.60 9.26
N PRO A 126 2.86 -14.61 10.13
CA PRO A 126 4.15 -13.96 10.15
C PRO A 126 5.32 -14.90 10.38
N GLY A 127 6.32 -14.85 9.51
CA GLY A 127 7.53 -15.66 9.60
C GLY A 127 7.45 -16.99 8.86
N THR A 128 6.45 -17.20 8.02
CA THR A 128 6.38 -18.39 7.14
C THR A 128 7.02 -18.13 5.78
N VAL A 129 6.92 -16.91 5.27
CA VAL A 129 7.49 -16.53 3.98
C VAL A 129 8.56 -15.45 4.17
N SER A 130 9.64 -15.55 3.41
CA SER A 130 10.66 -14.50 3.41
C SER A 130 10.16 -13.28 2.63
N TYR A 131 10.25 -12.10 3.22
CA TYR A 131 9.88 -10.83 2.59
C TYR A 131 11.10 -9.91 2.54
N GLY A 132 11.38 -9.35 1.37
CA GLY A 132 12.57 -8.51 1.17
C GLY A 132 13.88 -9.29 1.31
N SER A 133 13.92 -10.58 1.02
CA SER A 133 15.09 -11.46 1.20
C SER A 133 15.59 -11.57 2.65
N VAL A 134 14.79 -11.14 3.63
CA VAL A 134 15.10 -11.30 5.05
C VAL A 134 14.63 -12.68 5.53
N ALA A 135 15.46 -13.36 6.31
CA ALA A 135 15.16 -14.71 6.79
C ALA A 135 13.91 -14.75 7.67
N THR A 136 13.09 -15.80 7.52
CA THR A 136 11.86 -16.03 8.27
C THR A 136 12.06 -16.13 9.79
N GLY A 137 13.26 -16.53 10.23
CA GLY A 137 13.65 -16.59 11.64
C GLY A 137 13.79 -15.23 12.32
N ASN A 138 13.86 -14.12 11.59
CA ASN A 138 14.03 -12.79 12.15
C ASN A 138 12.71 -12.30 12.77
N THR A 139 12.59 -12.40 14.10
CA THR A 139 11.37 -12.01 14.83
C THR A 139 11.13 -10.50 14.85
N ALA A 140 12.19 -9.69 14.70
CA ALA A 140 12.06 -8.23 14.64
C ALA A 140 11.40 -7.76 13.32
N TRP A 141 11.47 -8.58 12.28
CA TRP A 141 10.89 -8.32 10.96
C TRP A 141 9.45 -8.83 10.79
N ARG A 142 8.81 -9.31 11.83
CA ARG A 142 7.44 -9.85 11.74
C ARG A 142 6.40 -8.75 11.89
N ASN A 143 5.40 -8.76 11.00
CA ASN A 143 4.21 -7.92 11.12
C ASN A 143 3.29 -8.39 12.26
N GLN A 144 2.33 -7.55 12.64
CA GLN A 144 1.30 -7.87 13.62
C GLN A 144 0.05 -8.41 12.90
N VAL A 145 -0.57 -9.46 13.45
CA VAL A 145 -1.77 -10.06 12.86
C VAL A 145 -2.71 -10.59 13.92
N GLN A 146 -4.00 -10.43 13.65
CA GLN A 146 -5.08 -11.11 14.36
C GLN A 146 -5.93 -11.83 13.32
N THR A 147 -5.91 -13.15 13.36
CA THR A 147 -6.67 -14.01 12.45
C THR A 147 -8.00 -14.41 13.05
N SER A 148 -8.92 -14.87 12.21
CA SER A 148 -10.21 -15.43 12.63
C SER A 148 -10.99 -14.47 13.54
N VAL A 149 -11.15 -13.23 13.10
CA VAL A 149 -11.89 -12.21 13.85
C VAL A 149 -13.35 -12.63 14.02
N GLY A 150 -13.95 -13.25 12.99
CA GLY A 150 -15.36 -13.66 12.99
C GLY A 150 -16.30 -12.46 12.95
N ALA A 151 -17.44 -12.56 13.62
CA ALA A 151 -18.49 -11.54 13.58
C ALA A 151 -17.98 -10.14 13.96
N ALA A 152 -18.06 -9.21 13.00
CA ALA A 152 -17.59 -7.84 13.17
C ALA A 152 -18.29 -7.12 14.33
N ALA A 153 -19.60 -7.33 14.49
CA ALA A 153 -20.40 -6.68 15.53
C ALA A 153 -19.89 -6.88 16.98
N VAL A 154 -19.21 -7.99 17.24
CA VAL A 154 -18.73 -8.33 18.59
C VAL A 154 -17.22 -8.18 18.71
N ASN A 155 -16.48 -8.66 17.72
CA ASN A 155 -15.04 -8.90 17.84
C ASN A 155 -14.17 -7.80 17.21
N LEU A 156 -14.71 -6.99 16.30
CA LEU A 156 -13.92 -6.02 15.54
C LEU A 156 -13.21 -5.01 16.45
N LEU A 157 -13.92 -4.33 17.33
CA LEU A 157 -13.34 -3.31 18.21
C LEU A 157 -12.32 -3.87 19.22
N PRO A 158 -12.59 -4.99 19.95
CA PRO A 158 -11.59 -5.58 20.85
C PRO A 158 -10.31 -6.00 20.11
N LYS A 159 -10.44 -6.69 18.98
CA LYS A 159 -9.31 -7.12 18.16
C LYS A 159 -8.54 -5.95 17.57
N LEU A 160 -9.24 -4.91 17.11
CA LEU A 160 -8.62 -3.69 16.58
C LEU A 160 -7.81 -2.96 17.67
N ARG A 161 -8.30 -2.91 18.92
CA ARG A 161 -7.55 -2.34 20.05
C ARG A 161 -6.27 -3.12 20.35
N THR A 162 -6.33 -4.44 20.31
CA THR A 162 -5.18 -5.31 20.56
C THR A 162 -4.10 -5.09 19.50
N ILE A 163 -4.46 -5.24 18.22
CA ILE A 163 -3.48 -5.10 17.13
C ILE A 163 -2.91 -3.68 17.03
N TRP A 164 -3.72 -2.67 17.32
CA TRP A 164 -3.24 -1.29 17.40
C TRP A 164 -2.11 -1.14 18.42
N ASN A 165 -2.30 -1.70 19.62
CA ASN A 165 -1.30 -1.64 20.68
C ASN A 165 -0.05 -2.46 20.31
N ASP A 166 -0.22 -3.60 19.63
CA ASP A 166 0.89 -4.43 19.14
C ASP A 166 1.70 -3.69 18.09
N CYS A 167 1.05 -3.00 17.14
CA CYS A 167 1.73 -2.17 16.14
C CYS A 167 2.43 -0.96 16.76
N LYS A 168 1.83 -0.34 17.80
CA LYS A 168 2.44 0.74 18.55
C LYS A 168 3.61 0.27 19.42
N GLY A 169 3.64 -1.01 19.80
CA GLY A 169 4.56 -1.62 20.75
C GLY A 169 6.01 -1.19 20.61
N GLY A 170 6.68 -0.99 21.73
CA GLY A 170 8.00 -0.42 21.86
C GLY A 170 7.96 1.03 22.39
N LYS A 171 9.13 1.56 22.71
CA LYS A 171 9.29 2.96 23.15
C LYS A 171 9.18 3.86 21.91
N GLY A 172 8.00 4.36 21.62
CA GLY A 172 7.79 5.26 20.49
C GLY A 172 6.71 6.29 20.81
N GLY A 173 6.93 7.51 20.41
CA GLY A 173 5.92 8.57 20.48
C GLY A 173 4.74 8.34 19.52
N ALA A 174 3.92 9.34 19.29
CA ALA A 174 2.75 9.27 18.40
C ALA A 174 3.09 8.82 16.97
N SER A 175 4.27 9.17 16.48
CA SER A 175 4.76 8.78 15.15
C SER A 175 5.02 7.28 14.95
N SER A 176 5.01 6.49 16.03
CA SER A 176 5.14 5.03 15.94
C SER A 176 3.80 4.31 15.85
N SER A 177 2.69 5.00 15.93
CA SER A 177 1.34 4.42 15.83
C SER A 177 0.91 4.33 14.35
N PRO A 178 0.04 3.38 14.00
CA PRO A 178 -0.65 3.42 12.71
C PRO A 178 -1.42 4.75 12.56
N ASP A 179 -1.44 5.31 11.38
CA ASP A 179 -2.11 6.57 11.06
C ASP A 179 -3.18 6.41 9.96
N PHE A 180 -3.23 5.26 9.33
CA PHE A 180 -4.17 4.96 8.27
C PHE A 180 -4.69 3.52 8.38
N ILE A 181 -5.99 3.36 8.29
CA ILE A 181 -6.67 2.07 8.32
C ILE A 181 -7.48 1.93 7.03
N VAL A 182 -7.22 0.85 6.29
CA VAL A 182 -7.96 0.55 5.07
C VAL A 182 -8.62 -0.81 5.16
N THR A 183 -9.86 -0.88 4.68
CA THR A 183 -10.67 -2.09 4.74
C THR A 183 -11.62 -2.17 3.55
N THR A 184 -12.47 -3.19 3.52
CA THR A 184 -13.57 -3.31 2.55
C THR A 184 -14.78 -2.51 2.99
N GLN A 185 -15.68 -2.18 2.05
CA GLN A 185 -16.92 -1.45 2.32
C GLN A 185 -17.75 -2.12 3.43
N SER A 186 -17.96 -3.42 3.39
CA SER A 186 -18.78 -4.16 4.37
C SER A 186 -18.23 -4.08 5.80
N VAL A 187 -16.89 -4.14 5.94
CA VAL A 187 -16.24 -4.00 7.26
C VAL A 187 -16.30 -2.55 7.75
N HIS A 188 -16.18 -1.59 6.86
CA HIS A 188 -16.32 -0.17 7.17
C HIS A 188 -17.72 0.16 7.68
N GLU A 189 -18.76 -0.32 7.00
CA GLU A 189 -20.18 -0.17 7.42
C GLU A 189 -20.43 -0.83 8.79
N SER A 190 -19.84 -2.02 9.01
CA SER A 190 -19.91 -2.69 10.32
C SER A 190 -19.22 -1.89 11.42
N PHE A 191 -18.10 -1.25 11.11
CA PHE A 191 -17.39 -0.36 12.05
C PHE A 191 -18.20 0.90 12.35
N GLU A 192 -18.81 1.51 11.35
CA GLU A 192 -19.73 2.64 11.51
C GLU A 192 -20.91 2.28 12.40
N ALA A 193 -21.56 1.14 12.15
CA ALA A 193 -22.68 0.65 12.97
C ALA A 193 -22.30 0.44 14.44
N LEU A 194 -21.06 0.04 14.75
CA LEU A 194 -20.56 -0.11 16.10
C LEU A 194 -20.32 1.24 16.83
N LEU A 195 -20.04 2.29 16.09
CA LEU A 195 -19.83 3.62 16.65
C LEU A 195 -21.13 4.42 16.80
N TYR A 196 -22.13 4.13 15.98
CA TYR A 196 -23.40 4.85 15.94
C TYR A 196 -24.07 4.99 17.33
N PRO A 197 -24.15 3.97 18.21
CA PRO A 197 -24.73 4.10 19.54
C PRO A 197 -23.93 5.02 20.48
N GLN A 198 -22.69 5.36 20.16
CA GLN A 198 -21.79 6.18 20.97
C GLN A 198 -21.76 7.65 20.55
N VAL A 199 -22.34 7.97 19.39
CA VAL A 199 -22.44 9.35 18.89
C VAL A 199 -23.52 10.07 19.73
N ARG A 200 -23.09 10.88 20.66
CA ARG A 200 -23.97 11.87 21.31
C ARG A 200 -24.24 12.97 20.30
N TYR A 201 -25.51 13.16 19.96
CA TYR A 201 -25.97 14.34 19.24
C TYR A 201 -25.58 15.59 20.04
N GLN A 202 -24.51 16.25 19.64
CA GLN A 202 -24.32 17.65 20.07
C GLN A 202 -25.10 18.51 19.09
N PRO A 203 -26.15 19.21 19.54
CA PRO A 203 -26.82 20.18 18.68
C PRO A 203 -25.82 21.28 18.37
N ASN A 204 -25.47 21.39 17.09
CA ASN A 204 -24.65 22.49 16.59
C ASN A 204 -25.46 23.78 16.79
N PRO A 205 -24.92 24.85 17.45
CA PRO A 205 -25.65 26.10 17.65
C PRO A 205 -26.08 26.79 16.34
N SER A 206 -25.65 26.32 15.18
CA SER A 206 -26.00 26.82 13.85
C SER A 206 -27.19 26.11 13.19
N GLY A 207 -27.93 25.25 13.91
CA GLY A 207 -29.27 24.81 13.50
C GLY A 207 -29.36 23.77 12.39
N GLY A 208 -28.32 23.05 12.04
CA GLY A 208 -28.36 21.92 11.11
C GLY A 208 -28.05 20.62 11.83
N ALA A 209 -28.94 19.62 11.77
CA ALA A 209 -28.60 18.27 12.16
C ALA A 209 -27.64 17.69 11.10
N ASP A 210 -26.35 17.66 11.39
CA ASP A 210 -25.37 16.97 10.55
C ASP A 210 -25.48 15.47 10.84
N ALA A 211 -26.21 14.77 9.98
CA ALA A 211 -26.43 13.32 10.08
C ALA A 211 -25.32 12.52 9.38
N GLY A 212 -24.29 13.17 8.86
CA GLY A 212 -23.20 12.55 8.15
C GLY A 212 -21.93 12.42 9.02
N ILE A 213 -21.49 11.20 9.28
CA ILE A 213 -20.12 10.93 9.75
C ILE A 213 -19.21 10.99 8.54
N ASP A 214 -18.64 12.14 8.26
CA ASP A 214 -17.84 12.37 7.04
C ASP A 214 -16.46 11.70 7.12
N THR A 215 -15.91 11.48 8.32
CA THR A 215 -14.65 10.78 8.52
C THR A 215 -14.67 9.91 9.78
N LEU A 216 -14.57 8.60 9.58
CA LEU A 216 -14.40 7.67 10.69
C LEU A 216 -12.95 7.65 11.16
N LYS A 217 -12.74 7.81 12.47
CA LYS A 217 -11.39 7.78 13.07
C LYS A 217 -11.32 6.77 14.21
N PHE A 218 -10.23 6.03 14.24
CA PHE A 218 -9.89 5.15 15.36
C PHE A 218 -8.54 5.57 15.96
N LYS A 219 -8.57 6.05 17.23
CA LYS A 219 -7.38 6.55 17.95
C LYS A 219 -6.52 7.55 17.14
N GLY A 220 -7.14 8.35 16.30
CA GLY A 220 -6.47 9.36 15.46
C GLY A 220 -6.08 8.90 14.06
N ALA A 221 -6.21 7.60 13.74
CA ALA A 221 -6.05 7.10 12.39
C ALA A 221 -7.36 7.20 11.61
N ASP A 222 -7.26 7.57 10.35
CA ASP A 222 -8.40 7.62 9.45
C ASP A 222 -8.78 6.19 9.02
N VAL A 223 -10.07 5.86 9.13
CA VAL A 223 -10.62 4.57 8.69
C VAL A 223 -11.35 4.79 7.37
N VAL A 224 -10.84 4.17 6.33
CA VAL A 224 -11.37 4.30 4.97
C VAL A 224 -11.61 2.92 4.34
N TRP A 225 -12.48 2.87 3.36
CA TRP A 225 -12.69 1.67 2.57
C TRP A 225 -12.12 1.84 1.15
N ASP A 226 -11.71 0.73 0.56
CA ASP A 226 -11.17 0.68 -0.80
C ASP A 226 -11.71 -0.57 -1.50
N ASP A 227 -12.23 -0.41 -2.71
CA ASP A 227 -12.82 -1.49 -3.51
C ASP A 227 -11.81 -2.59 -3.86
N TYR A 228 -10.52 -2.24 -3.94
CA TYR A 228 -9.45 -3.19 -4.25
C TYR A 228 -8.98 -3.98 -3.02
N CYS A 229 -9.48 -3.66 -1.82
CA CYS A 229 -9.11 -4.36 -0.60
C CYS A 229 -9.67 -5.79 -0.59
N THR A 230 -8.87 -6.75 -0.17
CA THR A 230 -9.28 -8.15 -0.05
C THR A 230 -10.43 -8.30 0.94
N SER A 231 -11.47 -9.05 0.57
CA SER A 231 -12.67 -9.24 1.40
C SER A 231 -12.35 -9.81 2.79
N GLY A 232 -13.02 -9.28 3.82
CA GLY A 232 -12.84 -9.69 5.21
C GLY A 232 -11.48 -9.32 5.82
N MET A 233 -10.76 -8.39 5.21
CA MET A 233 -9.47 -7.89 5.67
C MET A 233 -9.56 -6.44 6.12
N LEU A 234 -8.74 -6.10 7.12
CA LEU A 234 -8.50 -4.73 7.55
C LEU A 234 -7.01 -4.55 7.81
N TYR A 235 -6.41 -3.55 7.18
CA TYR A 235 -4.99 -3.24 7.29
C TYR A 235 -4.78 -1.98 8.12
N LEU A 236 -3.84 -2.06 9.08
CA LEU A 236 -3.35 -0.91 9.83
C LEU A 236 -1.99 -0.52 9.27
N LEU A 237 -1.90 0.68 8.74
CA LEU A 237 -0.73 1.19 8.04
C LEU A 237 -0.11 2.34 8.81
N ASN A 238 1.21 2.45 8.70
CA ASN A 238 1.97 3.56 9.25
C ASN A 238 2.71 4.28 8.11
N SER A 239 2.38 5.53 7.90
CA SER A 239 2.89 6.36 6.81
C SER A 239 4.41 6.50 6.80
N ASN A 240 5.05 6.43 7.97
CA ASN A 240 6.49 6.57 8.09
C ASN A 240 7.27 5.33 7.62
N HIS A 241 6.57 4.18 7.52
CA HIS A 241 7.19 2.88 7.26
C HIS A 241 6.78 2.24 5.94
N ILE A 242 5.96 2.90 5.14
CA ILE A 242 5.55 2.42 3.81
C ILE A 242 6.03 3.40 2.75
N THR A 243 6.70 2.88 1.75
CA THR A 243 7.16 3.67 0.60
C THR A 243 6.83 2.92 -0.69
N MET A 244 6.27 3.63 -1.65
CA MET A 244 6.12 3.17 -3.01
C MET A 244 7.30 3.70 -3.84
N PHE A 245 8.07 2.81 -4.41
CA PHE A 245 9.16 3.16 -5.31
C PHE A 245 8.68 3.07 -6.75
N VAL A 246 8.95 4.11 -7.53
CA VAL A 246 8.56 4.18 -8.93
C VAL A 246 9.77 4.64 -9.74
N HIS A 247 10.01 3.99 -10.87
CA HIS A 247 11.08 4.39 -11.78
C HIS A 247 10.71 5.69 -12.49
N ASN A 248 11.67 6.61 -12.59
CA ASN A 248 11.43 7.93 -13.16
C ASN A 248 10.92 7.88 -14.61
N ASP A 249 11.52 7.03 -15.44
CA ASP A 249 11.19 6.91 -16.87
C ASP A 249 9.96 6.04 -17.15
N ALA A 250 9.43 5.35 -16.14
CA ALA A 250 8.30 4.44 -16.27
C ALA A 250 7.21 4.70 -15.22
N ASN A 251 6.86 5.96 -15.01
CA ASN A 251 5.76 6.40 -14.16
C ASN A 251 4.56 6.83 -15.00
N PHE A 252 3.80 5.87 -15.52
CA PHE A 252 2.73 6.12 -16.48
C PHE A 252 3.22 6.85 -17.73
N SER A 253 4.45 6.57 -18.14
CA SER A 253 5.07 7.18 -19.32
C SER A 253 4.68 6.45 -20.58
N MET A 254 4.50 7.19 -21.68
CA MET A 254 4.32 6.62 -23.00
C MET A 254 5.67 6.14 -23.56
N ALA A 255 5.63 5.10 -24.38
CA ALA A 255 6.80 4.62 -25.10
C ALA A 255 7.45 5.76 -25.92
N GLU A 256 8.78 5.73 -25.99
CA GLU A 256 9.54 6.68 -26.81
C GLU A 256 9.05 6.65 -28.27
N GLY A 257 8.92 7.84 -28.86
CA GLY A 257 8.37 8.01 -30.21
C GLY A 257 6.84 8.08 -30.28
N GLY A 258 6.12 7.94 -29.15
CA GLY A 258 4.66 8.09 -29.11
C GLY A 258 3.94 7.03 -29.96
N PHE A 259 2.96 7.46 -30.76
CA PHE A 259 2.23 6.55 -31.65
C PHE A 259 3.09 6.13 -32.84
N GLN A 260 3.32 4.84 -32.99
CA GLN A 260 4.05 4.24 -34.08
C GLN A 260 3.13 3.40 -34.96
N LYS A 261 3.46 3.31 -36.25
CA LYS A 261 2.75 2.45 -37.21
C LYS A 261 3.48 1.11 -37.33
N PRO A 262 2.84 -0.01 -36.91
CA PRO A 262 3.39 -1.33 -37.17
C PRO A 262 3.57 -1.60 -38.68
N ILE A 263 4.60 -2.35 -39.05
CA ILE A 263 4.98 -2.59 -40.45
C ILE A 263 3.85 -3.28 -41.24
N ASN A 264 3.10 -4.18 -40.58
CA ASN A 264 2.13 -5.05 -41.23
C ASN A 264 0.68 -4.69 -40.95
N GLN A 265 0.40 -3.51 -40.35
CA GLN A 265 -0.97 -3.13 -39.93
C GLN A 265 -1.28 -1.67 -40.23
N ASP A 266 -2.49 -1.39 -40.68
CA ASP A 266 -3.01 -0.03 -40.81
C ASP A 266 -3.60 0.42 -39.45
N ALA A 267 -2.70 0.62 -38.48
CA ALA A 267 -3.03 1.07 -37.13
C ALA A 267 -1.93 1.97 -36.57
N LEU A 268 -2.27 2.81 -35.61
CA LEU A 268 -1.33 3.50 -34.76
C LEU A 268 -1.34 2.84 -33.38
N VAL A 269 -0.17 2.49 -32.87
CA VAL A 269 -0.02 1.79 -31.59
C VAL A 269 0.97 2.55 -30.71
N THR A 270 0.67 2.68 -29.44
CA THR A 270 1.60 3.12 -28.42
C THR A 270 1.43 2.28 -27.15
N GLN A 271 2.38 2.34 -26.26
CA GLN A 271 2.36 1.64 -24.98
C GLN A 271 2.56 2.63 -23.83
N ILE A 272 1.93 2.37 -22.70
CA ILE A 272 2.12 3.11 -21.46
C ILE A 272 2.73 2.14 -20.46
N PHE A 273 3.80 2.56 -19.79
CA PHE A 273 4.56 1.74 -18.87
C PHE A 273 4.46 2.26 -17.44
N PHE A 274 4.42 1.32 -16.52
CA PHE A 274 4.60 1.55 -15.10
C PHE A 274 5.66 0.58 -14.57
N GLN A 275 6.64 1.10 -13.81
CA GLN A 275 7.63 0.26 -13.13
C GLN A 275 7.78 0.74 -11.70
N GLY A 276 7.43 -0.14 -10.76
CA GLY A 276 7.48 0.21 -9.34
C GLY A 276 7.24 -0.99 -8.43
N ASN A 277 7.35 -0.76 -7.13
CA ASN A 277 6.95 -1.73 -6.12
C ASN A 277 6.69 -1.03 -4.78
N LEU A 278 5.92 -1.68 -3.89
CA LEU A 278 5.79 -1.28 -2.49
C LEU A 278 6.89 -1.90 -1.65
N ALA A 279 7.37 -1.15 -0.68
CA ALA A 279 8.36 -1.62 0.27
C ALA A 279 8.16 -1.00 1.65
N THR A 280 8.68 -1.65 2.67
CA THR A 280 8.66 -1.18 4.06
C THR A 280 10.04 -1.33 4.69
N ASP A 281 10.36 -0.45 5.61
CA ASP A 281 11.54 -0.52 6.46
C ASP A 281 11.26 -1.17 7.81
N ASN A 282 9.99 -1.25 8.23
CA ASN A 282 9.60 -1.81 9.52
C ASN A 282 8.22 -2.47 9.49
N ARG A 283 8.18 -3.79 9.21
CA ARG A 283 6.94 -4.58 9.18
C ARG A 283 6.23 -4.64 10.54
N ARG A 284 6.96 -4.53 11.65
CA ARG A 284 6.38 -4.59 13.00
C ARG A 284 5.36 -3.49 13.27
N LYS A 285 5.47 -2.35 12.59
CA LYS A 285 4.57 -1.21 12.70
C LYS A 285 3.31 -1.31 11.83
N LEU A 286 3.20 -2.41 11.12
CA LEU A 286 2.08 -2.71 10.23
C LEU A 286 1.28 -3.87 10.78
N GLY A 287 -0.04 -3.81 10.62
CA GLY A 287 -0.94 -4.83 11.16
C GLY A 287 -2.06 -5.23 10.21
N LYS A 288 -2.60 -6.42 10.41
CA LYS A 288 -3.72 -6.96 9.65
C LYS A 288 -4.70 -7.70 10.54
N LEU A 289 -5.99 -7.41 10.37
CA LEU A 289 -7.09 -8.26 10.84
C LEU A 289 -7.58 -9.08 9.65
N SER A 290 -7.83 -10.38 9.86
CA SER A 290 -8.34 -11.26 8.83
C SER A 290 -9.48 -12.14 9.31
N GLY A 291 -10.33 -12.59 8.36
CA GLY A 291 -11.49 -13.41 8.67
C GLY A 291 -12.59 -12.63 9.39
N ILE A 292 -12.84 -11.40 8.99
CA ILE A 292 -13.95 -10.57 9.47
C ILE A 292 -15.19 -10.95 8.67
N THR A 293 -16.28 -11.32 9.38
CA THR A 293 -17.57 -11.74 8.79
C THR A 293 -18.72 -10.93 9.37
#